data_a223aba27302ee57482a3b33bd48b36c
#
_entry.id   a223aba27302ee57482a3b33bd48b36c
#
_cell.length_a   1.000
_cell.length_b   1.000
_cell.length_c   1.000
_cell.angle_alpha   90.00
_cell.angle_beta   90.00
_cell.angle_gamma   90.00
#
_symmetry.space_group_name_H-M   'P 1'
#
loop_
_entity.id
_entity.type
_entity.pdbx_description
1 polymer ?
#
loop_
_entity_poly.entity_id
_entity_poly.type
_entity_poly.pdbx_seq_one_letter_code
_entity_poly.pdbx_strand_id
1 'polypeptide(L)'
;QMHFTTKTASEKRLDFVKKLQLNNLLRFPGAYNPLCAKLIAEIGFDGVYISGGVMSNDLGLPDIGLTTLDQVSYRSAQISRVTDLPTIVDADTGFNDCKKTILDFESKGLAGCHIEDQISEKRCGHLDNKELISKEDMVKKIKTSVQARKDKNFLIIVRTDANTVEGLEKTLDRIKAYEDAGADMIFPEAMKDENEFESVRKISKGYLLANMTEFGKSKLLNKKELENLGYNLVIYPVSTQRLAMQNVENGLRSIFNDGHQNNIIDKMQTRKRLYELVEYEKYN
;
A
#
# COMPACT_ATOMS: atom_id res chain seq x y z
N GLN A 1 8.88 -2.97 -24.86
CA GLN A 1 9.46 -2.29 -23.70
C GLN A 1 10.23 -3.30 -22.85
N MET A 2 11.52 -3.06 -22.63
CA MET A 2 12.38 -3.99 -21.89
C MET A 2 12.42 -3.62 -20.40
N HIS A 3 12.24 -4.63 -19.54
CA HIS A 3 12.39 -4.52 -18.09
C HIS A 3 13.30 -5.65 -17.62
N PHE A 4 14.33 -5.31 -16.89
CA PHE A 4 15.32 -6.28 -16.42
C PHE A 4 14.90 -6.89 -15.08
N THR A 5 13.73 -7.53 -15.07
CA THR A 5 13.25 -8.32 -13.94
C THR A 5 13.41 -9.80 -14.27
N THR A 6 13.65 -10.61 -13.24
CA THR A 6 13.91 -12.03 -13.40
C THR A 6 12.73 -12.90 -13.00
N LYS A 7 11.73 -12.31 -12.30
CA LYS A 7 10.60 -13.06 -11.74
C LYS A 7 9.30 -12.73 -12.44
N THR A 8 8.48 -13.76 -12.66
CA THR A 8 7.11 -13.62 -13.12
C THR A 8 6.22 -13.14 -11.97
N ALA A 9 5.02 -12.69 -12.29
CA ALA A 9 4.02 -12.32 -11.27
C ALA A 9 3.73 -13.49 -10.32
N SER A 10 3.60 -14.70 -10.85
CA SER A 10 3.36 -15.91 -10.06
C SER A 10 4.50 -16.19 -9.07
N GLU A 11 5.74 -16.04 -9.52
CA GLU A 11 6.92 -16.21 -8.67
C GLU A 11 6.99 -15.15 -7.56
N LYS A 12 6.69 -13.90 -7.88
CA LYS A 12 6.65 -12.81 -6.88
C LYS A 12 5.60 -13.08 -5.80
N ARG A 13 4.41 -13.57 -6.20
CA ARG A 13 3.33 -13.93 -5.27
C ARG A 13 3.76 -15.08 -4.35
N LEU A 14 4.35 -16.11 -4.91
CA LEU A 14 4.83 -17.25 -4.13
C LEU A 14 5.91 -16.82 -3.13
N ASP A 15 6.87 -16.02 -3.56
CA ASP A 15 7.91 -15.49 -2.67
C ASP A 15 7.32 -14.68 -1.52
N PHE A 16 6.31 -13.88 -1.79
CA PHE A 16 5.61 -13.08 -0.78
C PHE A 16 4.96 -13.99 0.26
N VAL A 17 4.20 -14.98 -0.17
CA VAL A 17 3.55 -15.94 0.74
C VAL A 17 4.57 -16.69 1.58
N LYS A 18 5.67 -17.15 0.99
CA LYS A 18 6.74 -17.83 1.71
C LYS A 18 7.38 -16.94 2.78
N LYS A 19 7.62 -15.67 2.47
CA LYS A 19 8.17 -14.71 3.44
C LYS A 19 7.21 -14.44 4.59
N LEU A 20 5.91 -14.34 4.32
CA LEU A 20 4.90 -14.19 5.37
C LEU A 20 4.89 -15.38 6.33
N GLN A 21 5.09 -16.60 5.81
CA GLN A 21 5.13 -17.81 6.61
C GLN A 21 6.32 -17.87 7.59
N LEU A 22 7.37 -17.08 7.36
CA LEU A 22 8.51 -17.00 8.26
C LEU A 22 8.23 -16.16 9.51
N ASN A 23 7.09 -15.49 9.58
CA ASN A 23 6.66 -14.64 10.69
C ASN A 23 7.62 -13.49 11.04
N ASN A 24 8.43 -13.05 10.07
CA ASN A 24 9.21 -11.83 10.16
C ASN A 24 8.36 -10.66 9.66
N LEU A 25 8.62 -9.47 10.18
CA LEU A 25 7.94 -8.27 9.67
C LEU A 25 8.49 -7.90 8.30
N LEU A 26 7.62 -7.81 7.32
CA LEU A 26 7.94 -7.35 5.97
C LEU A 26 7.66 -5.84 5.87
N ARG A 27 8.56 -5.10 5.23
CA ARG A 27 8.43 -3.64 5.07
C ARG A 27 8.17 -3.27 3.62
N PHE A 28 7.06 -2.58 3.38
CA PHE A 28 6.59 -2.18 2.05
C PHE A 28 6.42 -0.66 1.97
N PRO A 29 7.46 0.10 1.59
CA PRO A 29 7.30 1.53 1.36
C PRO A 29 6.42 1.82 0.15
N GLY A 30 5.71 2.95 0.18
CA GLY A 30 4.90 3.41 -0.93
C GLY A 30 5.76 3.96 -2.07
N ALA A 31 5.43 3.58 -3.30
CA ALA A 31 6.00 4.14 -4.51
C ALA A 31 4.94 4.94 -5.26
N TYR A 32 5.27 6.16 -5.66
CA TYR A 32 4.39 7.00 -6.46
C TYR A 32 4.67 6.88 -7.98
N ASN A 33 5.79 6.24 -8.34
CA ASN A 33 6.14 5.97 -9.75
C ASN A 33 7.13 4.80 -9.85
N PRO A 34 7.41 4.31 -11.07
CA PRO A 34 8.35 3.20 -11.27
C PRO A 34 9.78 3.49 -10.78
N LEU A 35 10.27 4.71 -10.95
CA LEU A 35 11.62 5.08 -10.51
C LEU A 35 11.77 4.94 -9.00
N CYS A 36 10.78 5.38 -8.25
CA CYS A 36 10.73 5.21 -6.80
C CYS A 36 10.73 3.72 -6.40
N ALA A 37 10.00 2.89 -7.13
CA ALA A 37 9.95 1.44 -6.87
C ALA A 37 11.33 0.78 -7.08
N LYS A 38 12.08 1.19 -8.10
CA LYS A 38 13.46 0.72 -8.31
C LYS A 38 14.36 1.06 -7.12
N LEU A 39 14.23 2.26 -6.59
CA LEU A 39 15.01 2.70 -5.43
C LEU A 39 14.66 1.87 -4.18
N ILE A 40 13.37 1.61 -3.95
CA ILE A 40 12.90 0.77 -2.86
C ILE A 40 13.53 -0.63 -2.95
N ALA A 41 13.52 -1.23 -4.13
CA ALA A 41 14.09 -2.55 -4.35
C ALA A 41 15.60 -2.58 -4.14
N GLU A 42 16.32 -1.59 -4.64
CA GLU A 42 17.78 -1.52 -4.53
C GLU A 42 18.25 -1.34 -3.08
N ILE A 43 17.50 -0.59 -2.28
CA ILE A 43 17.81 -0.39 -0.85
C ILE A 43 17.62 -1.68 -0.06
N GLY A 44 16.76 -2.58 -0.51
CA GLY A 44 16.61 -3.90 0.09
C GLY A 44 15.32 -4.12 0.88
N PHE A 45 14.29 -3.32 0.62
CA PHE A 45 12.97 -3.55 1.21
C PHE A 45 12.31 -4.83 0.68
N ASP A 46 11.26 -5.28 1.36
CA ASP A 46 10.63 -6.57 1.09
C ASP A 46 9.56 -6.53 0.00
N GLY A 47 9.04 -5.36 -0.28
CA GLY A 47 7.99 -5.17 -1.27
C GLY A 47 7.69 -3.70 -1.51
N VAL A 48 6.73 -3.45 -2.40
CA VAL A 48 6.29 -2.12 -2.79
C VAL A 48 4.80 -1.97 -2.50
N TYR A 49 4.43 -0.83 -1.93
CA TYR A 49 3.04 -0.48 -1.69
C TYR A 49 2.59 0.64 -2.64
N ILE A 50 1.35 0.56 -3.11
CA ILE A 50 0.73 1.61 -3.93
C ILE A 50 -0.50 2.14 -3.19
N SER A 51 -0.40 3.38 -2.71
CA SER A 51 -1.47 4.09 -2.01
C SER A 51 -2.48 4.69 -2.99
N GLY A 52 -3.77 4.49 -2.74
CA GLY A 52 -4.83 5.15 -3.50
C GLY A 52 -4.78 6.67 -3.36
N GLY A 53 -4.51 7.18 -2.15
CA GLY A 53 -4.33 8.60 -1.90
C GLY A 53 -3.16 9.20 -2.68
N VAL A 54 -2.03 8.48 -2.72
CA VAL A 54 -0.86 8.90 -3.49
C VAL A 54 -1.17 8.93 -4.98
N MET A 55 -1.88 7.93 -5.51
CA MET A 55 -2.27 7.91 -6.92
C MET A 55 -3.20 9.08 -7.27
N SER A 56 -4.17 9.38 -6.42
CA SER A 56 -5.06 10.55 -6.59
C SER A 56 -4.26 11.85 -6.59
N ASN A 57 -3.42 12.04 -5.59
CA ASN A 57 -2.62 13.27 -5.45
C ASN A 57 -1.62 13.44 -6.61
N ASP A 58 -1.06 12.36 -7.11
CA ASP A 58 -0.15 12.39 -8.26
C ASP A 58 -0.86 12.89 -9.54
N LEU A 59 -2.18 12.69 -9.64
CA LEU A 59 -3.02 13.24 -10.68
C LEU A 59 -3.52 14.66 -10.38
N GLY A 60 -3.13 15.26 -9.27
CA GLY A 60 -3.59 16.57 -8.83
C GLY A 60 -4.98 16.54 -8.19
N LEU A 61 -5.46 15.38 -7.73
CA LEU A 61 -6.78 15.18 -7.18
C LEU A 61 -6.73 14.89 -5.68
N PRO A 62 -7.77 15.25 -4.91
CA PRO A 62 -7.91 14.82 -3.53
C PRO A 62 -8.26 13.34 -3.43
N ASP A 63 -7.96 12.71 -2.28
CA ASP A 63 -8.25 11.30 -2.00
C ASP A 63 -9.68 11.11 -1.49
N ILE A 64 -10.65 11.17 -2.40
CA ILE A 64 -12.09 11.03 -2.12
C ILE A 64 -12.82 10.12 -3.13
N GLY A 65 -12.12 9.11 -3.65
CA GLY A 65 -12.71 8.15 -4.58
C GLY A 65 -12.89 8.66 -6.00
N LEU A 66 -12.08 9.63 -6.43
CA LEU A 66 -12.16 10.21 -7.78
C LEU A 66 -11.39 9.44 -8.85
N THR A 67 -10.46 8.56 -8.44
CA THR A 67 -9.70 7.74 -9.39
C THR A 67 -10.52 6.56 -9.88
N THR A 68 -10.26 6.16 -11.11
CA THR A 68 -10.89 4.97 -11.73
C THR A 68 -10.01 3.75 -11.55
N LEU A 69 -10.61 2.56 -11.68
CA LEU A 69 -9.86 1.31 -11.70
C LEU A 69 -8.77 1.33 -12.77
N ASP A 70 -9.07 1.79 -13.98
CA ASP A 70 -8.12 1.83 -15.09
C ASP A 70 -6.91 2.72 -14.78
N GLN A 71 -7.13 3.88 -14.17
CA GLN A 71 -6.04 4.78 -13.78
C GLN A 71 -5.10 4.12 -12.77
N VAL A 72 -5.65 3.53 -11.72
CA VAL A 72 -4.88 2.87 -10.66
C VAL A 72 -4.18 1.61 -11.21
N SER A 73 -4.89 0.80 -11.96
CA SER A 73 -4.40 -0.44 -12.55
C SER A 73 -3.25 -0.20 -13.52
N TYR A 74 -3.38 0.78 -14.40
CA TYR A 74 -2.34 1.14 -15.37
C TYR A 74 -1.04 1.57 -14.69
N ARG A 75 -1.12 2.50 -13.73
CA ARG A 75 0.05 2.96 -12.98
C ARG A 75 0.65 1.82 -12.15
N SER A 76 -0.19 1.01 -11.52
CA SER A 76 0.25 -0.13 -10.71
C SER A 76 1.03 -1.15 -11.52
N ALA A 77 0.59 -1.44 -12.75
CA ALA A 77 1.30 -2.32 -13.66
C ALA A 77 2.69 -1.76 -14.02
N GLN A 78 2.79 -0.46 -14.29
CA GLN A 78 4.06 0.19 -14.56
C GLN A 78 5.04 0.09 -13.39
N ILE A 79 4.54 0.29 -12.17
CA ILE A 79 5.35 0.22 -10.95
C ILE A 79 5.78 -1.23 -10.67
N SER A 80 4.86 -2.17 -10.73
CA SER A 80 5.11 -3.57 -10.40
C SER A 80 6.17 -4.22 -11.32
N ARG A 81 6.12 -3.94 -12.60
CA ARG A 81 6.96 -4.62 -13.60
C ARG A 81 8.44 -4.23 -13.59
N VAL A 82 8.84 -3.20 -12.84
CA VAL A 82 10.24 -2.73 -12.85
C VAL A 82 11.09 -3.31 -11.73
N THR A 83 10.53 -4.14 -10.85
CA THR A 83 11.26 -4.81 -9.78
C THR A 83 10.85 -6.28 -9.65
N ASP A 84 11.68 -7.07 -8.98
CA ASP A 84 11.35 -8.47 -8.62
C ASP A 84 10.56 -8.55 -7.31
N LEU A 85 10.28 -7.43 -6.66
CA LEU A 85 9.52 -7.40 -5.41
C LEU A 85 8.02 -7.58 -5.65
N PRO A 86 7.31 -8.19 -4.70
CA PRO A 86 5.84 -8.17 -4.73
C PRO A 86 5.33 -6.75 -4.52
N THR A 87 4.26 -6.40 -5.23
CA THR A 87 3.59 -5.10 -5.12
C THR A 87 2.15 -5.31 -4.70
N ILE A 88 1.73 -4.62 -3.64
CA ILE A 88 0.33 -4.59 -3.19
C ILE A 88 -0.25 -3.20 -3.41
N VAL A 89 -1.55 -3.15 -3.70
CA VAL A 89 -2.22 -1.91 -4.10
C VAL A 89 -3.49 -1.68 -3.29
N ASP A 90 -3.77 -0.41 -3.03
CA ASP A 90 -5.02 0.06 -2.44
C ASP A 90 -6.13 -0.02 -3.49
N ALA A 91 -7.15 -0.82 -3.22
CA ALA A 91 -8.33 -0.95 -4.09
C ALA A 91 -9.51 -0.07 -3.61
N ASP A 92 -9.27 0.84 -2.68
CA ASP A 92 -10.31 1.68 -2.06
C ASP A 92 -11.48 0.79 -1.58
N THR A 93 -12.70 1.06 -2.03
CA THR A 93 -13.88 0.25 -1.67
C THR A 93 -14.20 -0.84 -2.69
N GLY A 94 -13.32 -1.06 -3.69
CA GLY A 94 -13.47 -2.09 -4.72
C GLY A 94 -13.92 -1.58 -6.09
N PHE A 95 -13.95 -0.27 -6.32
CA PHE A 95 -14.35 0.37 -7.59
C PHE A 95 -15.72 -0.11 -8.09
N ASN A 96 -16.65 -0.30 -7.16
CA ASN A 96 -18.04 -0.73 -7.40
C ASN A 96 -18.19 -2.13 -8.07
N ASP A 97 -17.11 -2.86 -8.24
CA ASP A 97 -17.11 -4.21 -8.83
C ASP A 97 -15.86 -4.96 -8.34
N CYS A 98 -15.98 -5.63 -7.20
CA CYS A 98 -14.85 -6.34 -6.60
C CYS A 98 -14.32 -7.46 -7.50
N LYS A 99 -15.19 -8.17 -8.19
CA LYS A 99 -14.79 -9.26 -9.11
C LYS A 99 -13.87 -8.71 -10.22
N LYS A 100 -14.31 -7.67 -10.90
CA LYS A 100 -13.56 -7.03 -11.98
C LYS A 100 -12.24 -6.48 -11.45
N THR A 101 -12.26 -5.83 -10.28
CA THR A 101 -11.08 -5.24 -9.65
C THR A 101 -10.02 -6.29 -9.36
N ILE A 102 -10.39 -7.42 -8.75
CA ILE A 102 -9.46 -8.50 -8.45
C ILE A 102 -8.86 -9.10 -9.72
N LEU A 103 -9.69 -9.41 -10.71
CA LEU A 103 -9.23 -9.98 -11.98
C LEU A 103 -8.29 -9.02 -12.71
N ASP A 104 -8.57 -7.73 -12.68
CA ASP A 104 -7.75 -6.72 -13.34
C ASP A 104 -6.38 -6.57 -12.65
N PHE A 105 -6.36 -6.41 -11.34
CA PHE A 105 -5.11 -6.29 -10.59
C PHE A 105 -4.24 -7.55 -10.71
N GLU A 106 -4.85 -8.72 -10.66
CA GLU A 106 -4.14 -9.98 -10.85
C GLU A 106 -3.51 -10.06 -12.25
N SER A 107 -4.25 -9.67 -13.29
CA SER A 107 -3.76 -9.64 -14.67
C SER A 107 -2.62 -8.65 -14.90
N LYS A 108 -2.53 -7.62 -14.06
CA LYS A 108 -1.46 -6.60 -14.11
C LYS A 108 -0.19 -7.01 -13.35
N GLY A 109 -0.16 -8.22 -12.78
CA GLY A 109 1.02 -8.74 -12.10
C GLY A 109 1.16 -8.36 -10.64
N LEU A 110 0.13 -7.78 -10.02
CA LEU A 110 0.16 -7.41 -8.62
C LEU A 110 0.10 -8.65 -7.72
N ALA A 111 0.62 -8.54 -6.50
CA ALA A 111 0.70 -9.64 -5.55
C ALA A 111 -0.46 -9.67 -4.56
N GLY A 112 -1.24 -8.61 -4.50
CA GLY A 112 -2.40 -8.49 -3.63
C GLY A 112 -2.95 -7.07 -3.65
N CYS A 113 -4.11 -6.91 -3.04
CA CYS A 113 -4.73 -5.60 -2.84
C CYS A 113 -5.49 -5.56 -1.53
N HIS A 114 -5.78 -4.35 -1.03
CA HIS A 114 -6.70 -4.23 0.09
C HIS A 114 -7.98 -3.51 -0.31
N ILE A 115 -9.08 -3.98 0.29
CA ILE A 115 -10.42 -3.43 0.12
C ILE A 115 -10.92 -3.00 1.48
N GLU A 116 -11.53 -1.82 1.57
CA GLU A 116 -11.99 -1.25 2.82
C GLU A 116 -13.52 -1.25 2.95
N ASP A 117 -13.99 -1.15 4.20
CA ASP A 117 -15.41 -1.18 4.55
C ASP A 117 -16.06 0.21 4.64
N GLN A 118 -15.45 1.23 4.05
CA GLN A 118 -16.11 2.53 3.88
C GLN A 118 -17.17 2.45 2.78
N ILE A 119 -18.10 3.41 2.77
CA ILE A 119 -19.00 3.62 1.62
C ILE A 119 -18.18 4.10 0.40
N SER A 120 -18.77 4.10 -0.79
CA SER A 120 -18.06 4.47 -2.03
C SER A 120 -17.54 5.91 -2.03
N GLU A 121 -18.19 6.83 -1.31
CA GLU A 121 -17.74 8.20 -1.08
C GLU A 121 -16.71 8.25 0.06
N LYS A 122 -15.68 7.48 -0.07
CA LYS A 122 -14.69 7.23 0.96
C LYS A 122 -13.87 8.48 1.34
N ARG A 123 -13.22 8.41 2.52
CA ARG A 123 -12.25 9.38 3.01
C ARG A 123 -10.94 8.70 3.39
N CYS A 124 -9.86 9.48 3.49
CA CYS A 124 -8.61 8.98 4.08
C CYS A 124 -8.89 8.37 5.46
N GLY A 125 -8.31 7.21 5.75
CA GLY A 125 -8.54 6.45 6.97
C GLY A 125 -8.22 7.19 8.27
N HIS A 126 -7.43 8.26 8.23
CA HIS A 126 -7.09 9.10 9.38
C HIS A 126 -7.90 10.39 9.47
N LEU A 127 -8.88 10.61 8.58
CA LEU A 127 -9.80 11.73 8.65
C LEU A 127 -11.06 11.37 9.46
N ASP A 128 -11.78 12.41 9.91
CA ASP A 128 -13.06 12.27 10.59
C ASP A 128 -14.21 12.11 9.60
N ASN A 129 -15.40 11.75 10.13
CA ASN A 129 -16.65 11.64 9.38
C ASN A 129 -16.65 10.55 8.31
N LYS A 130 -15.90 9.46 8.53
CA LYS A 130 -16.00 8.26 7.70
C LYS A 130 -17.35 7.58 7.93
N GLU A 131 -17.90 7.00 6.87
CA GLU A 131 -19.11 6.19 6.93
C GLU A 131 -18.80 4.78 6.45
N LEU A 132 -19.37 3.79 7.12
CA LEU A 132 -19.10 2.38 6.87
C LEU A 132 -20.29 1.70 6.22
N ILE A 133 -20.01 0.68 5.40
CA ILE A 133 -21.02 -0.31 5.03
C ILE A 133 -21.19 -1.28 6.20
N SER A 134 -22.26 -2.07 6.20
CA SER A 134 -22.49 -3.08 7.23
C SER A 134 -21.42 -4.19 7.17
N LYS A 135 -21.19 -4.84 8.30
CA LYS A 135 -20.32 -6.02 8.39
C LYS A 135 -20.75 -7.10 7.39
N GLU A 136 -22.05 -7.33 7.26
CA GLU A 136 -22.62 -8.32 6.34
C GLU A 136 -22.35 -7.98 4.88
N ASP A 137 -22.47 -6.73 4.49
CA ASP A 137 -22.17 -6.28 3.13
C ASP A 137 -20.67 -6.40 2.83
N MET A 138 -19.82 -6.09 3.79
CA MET A 138 -18.38 -6.26 3.63
C MET A 138 -17.99 -7.74 3.50
N VAL A 139 -18.62 -8.63 4.27
CA VAL A 139 -18.41 -10.08 4.14
C VAL A 139 -18.73 -10.55 2.72
N LYS A 140 -19.81 -10.05 2.11
CA LYS A 140 -20.14 -10.36 0.71
C LYS A 140 -19.06 -9.92 -0.25
N LYS A 141 -18.54 -8.69 -0.09
CA LYS A 141 -17.44 -8.18 -0.91
C LYS A 141 -16.18 -9.05 -0.79
N ILE A 142 -15.85 -9.48 0.43
CA ILE A 142 -14.70 -10.35 0.68
C ILE A 142 -14.87 -11.68 -0.03
N LYS A 143 -16.02 -12.33 0.13
CA LYS A 143 -16.30 -13.61 -0.52
C LYS A 143 -16.24 -13.50 -2.04
N THR A 144 -16.81 -12.45 -2.62
CA THR A 144 -16.73 -12.17 -4.05
C THR A 144 -15.27 -12.05 -4.51
N SER A 145 -14.47 -11.30 -3.76
CA SER A 145 -13.06 -11.05 -4.07
C SER A 145 -12.23 -12.34 -4.00
N VAL A 146 -12.40 -13.11 -2.95
CA VAL A 146 -11.69 -14.39 -2.75
C VAL A 146 -12.02 -15.37 -3.87
N GLN A 147 -13.28 -15.45 -4.27
CA GLN A 147 -13.75 -16.34 -5.35
C GLN A 147 -13.26 -15.88 -6.73
N ALA A 148 -13.07 -14.59 -6.93
CA ALA A 148 -12.69 -14.03 -8.24
C ALA A 148 -11.24 -14.33 -8.61
N ARG A 149 -10.33 -14.41 -7.64
CA ARG A 149 -8.90 -14.61 -7.92
C ARG A 149 -8.64 -15.98 -8.55
N LYS A 150 -7.73 -16.03 -9.52
CA LYS A 150 -7.28 -17.25 -10.18
C LYS A 150 -6.06 -17.85 -9.51
N ASP A 151 -5.13 -17.00 -9.07
CA ASP A 151 -3.94 -17.40 -8.31
C ASP A 151 -4.24 -17.26 -6.82
N LYS A 152 -4.27 -18.36 -6.10
CA LYS A 152 -4.53 -18.40 -4.66
C LYS A 152 -3.49 -17.61 -3.85
N ASN A 153 -2.32 -17.33 -4.42
CA ASN A 153 -1.26 -16.56 -3.79
C ASN A 153 -1.41 -15.04 -4.01
N PHE A 154 -2.40 -14.62 -4.79
CA PHE A 154 -2.82 -13.21 -4.82
C PHE A 154 -3.58 -12.92 -3.53
N LEU A 155 -3.05 -12.05 -2.67
CA LEU A 155 -3.61 -11.84 -1.34
C LEU A 155 -4.77 -10.86 -1.34
N ILE A 156 -5.86 -11.27 -0.71
CA ILE A 156 -7.00 -10.40 -0.42
C ILE A 156 -6.80 -9.86 1.00
N ILE A 157 -6.40 -8.59 1.07
CA ILE A 157 -6.19 -7.88 2.33
C ILE A 157 -7.46 -7.07 2.60
N VAL A 158 -7.96 -7.16 3.82
CA VAL A 158 -9.20 -6.47 4.20
C VAL A 158 -8.89 -5.40 5.22
N ARG A 159 -9.17 -4.15 4.83
CA ARG A 159 -9.04 -3.00 5.70
C ARG A 159 -10.37 -2.70 6.37
N THR A 160 -10.34 -2.51 7.68
CA THR A 160 -11.49 -1.97 8.40
C THR A 160 -11.19 -0.57 8.91
N ASP A 161 -12.12 0.33 8.68
CA ASP A 161 -12.10 1.71 9.17
C ASP A 161 -12.99 1.90 10.40
N ALA A 162 -13.41 0.82 11.04
CA ALA A 162 -14.40 0.85 12.12
C ALA A 162 -13.88 1.47 13.42
N ASN A 163 -12.57 1.46 13.68
CA ASN A 163 -12.05 1.88 14.98
C ASN A 163 -12.43 3.30 15.38
N THR A 164 -12.32 4.25 14.46
CA THR A 164 -12.68 5.66 14.74
C THR A 164 -14.16 5.98 14.56
N VAL A 165 -14.96 5.03 14.07
CA VAL A 165 -16.40 5.20 13.82
C VAL A 165 -17.23 4.46 14.84
N GLU A 166 -16.91 3.20 15.12
CA GLU A 166 -17.69 2.30 15.98
C GLU A 166 -16.96 1.88 17.26
N GLY A 167 -15.67 2.17 17.36
CA GLY A 167 -14.81 1.80 18.48
C GLY A 167 -14.13 0.43 18.32
N LEU A 168 -13.22 0.14 19.25
CA LEU A 168 -12.35 -1.03 19.19
C LEU A 168 -13.13 -2.35 19.23
N GLU A 169 -14.09 -2.49 20.13
CA GLU A 169 -14.84 -3.74 20.31
C GLU A 169 -15.56 -4.16 19.04
N LYS A 170 -16.26 -3.25 18.38
CA LYS A 170 -16.93 -3.52 17.11
C LYS A 170 -15.93 -3.78 15.98
N THR A 171 -14.77 -3.12 16.00
CA THR A 171 -13.68 -3.41 15.07
C THR A 171 -13.19 -4.84 15.19
N LEU A 172 -12.99 -5.32 16.43
CA LEU A 172 -12.56 -6.70 16.67
C LEU A 172 -13.61 -7.70 16.18
N ASP A 173 -14.89 -7.39 16.36
CA ASP A 173 -15.99 -8.22 15.85
C ASP A 173 -15.96 -8.30 14.31
N ARG A 174 -15.78 -7.17 13.63
CA ARG A 174 -15.65 -7.14 12.17
C ARG A 174 -14.44 -7.96 11.69
N ILE A 175 -13.30 -7.83 12.36
CA ILE A 175 -12.07 -8.56 11.99
C ILE A 175 -12.32 -10.07 12.00
N LYS A 176 -12.98 -10.60 13.05
CA LYS A 176 -13.32 -12.03 13.10
C LYS A 176 -14.19 -12.46 11.92
N ALA A 177 -15.22 -11.67 11.61
CA ALA A 177 -16.12 -11.97 10.50
C ALA A 177 -15.38 -11.92 9.14
N TYR A 178 -14.46 -10.99 8.99
CA TYR A 178 -13.70 -10.83 7.75
C TYR A 178 -12.70 -11.97 7.54
N GLU A 179 -12.05 -12.43 8.60
CA GLU A 179 -11.19 -13.61 8.54
C GLU A 179 -11.99 -14.87 8.19
N ASP A 180 -13.16 -15.04 8.81
CA ASP A 180 -14.06 -16.17 8.52
C ASP A 180 -14.56 -16.14 7.07
N ALA A 181 -14.68 -14.95 6.47
CA ALA A 181 -15.09 -14.79 5.08
C ALA A 181 -13.96 -15.08 4.08
N GLY A 182 -12.72 -15.26 4.53
CA GLY A 182 -11.60 -15.65 3.70
C GLY A 182 -10.51 -14.59 3.51
N ALA A 183 -10.53 -13.49 4.26
CA ALA A 183 -9.44 -12.50 4.22
C ALA A 183 -8.09 -13.16 4.55
N ASP A 184 -7.09 -12.94 3.72
CA ASP A 184 -5.74 -13.47 3.94
C ASP A 184 -4.96 -12.65 4.96
N MET A 185 -5.23 -11.36 5.03
CA MET A 185 -4.56 -10.40 5.91
C MET A 185 -5.55 -9.32 6.31
N ILE A 186 -5.45 -8.86 7.54
CA ILE A 186 -6.27 -7.75 8.05
C ILE A 186 -5.41 -6.49 8.16
N PHE A 187 -5.99 -5.37 7.71
CA PHE A 187 -5.45 -4.04 7.83
C PHE A 187 -6.36 -3.22 8.76
N PRO A 188 -6.05 -3.15 10.07
CA PRO A 188 -6.83 -2.35 11.01
C PRO A 188 -6.38 -0.89 10.92
N GLU A 189 -7.21 -0.03 10.34
CA GLU A 189 -6.85 1.37 10.10
C GLU A 189 -7.01 2.21 11.35
N ALA A 190 -6.10 3.18 11.52
CA ALA A 190 -6.14 4.19 12.56
C ALA A 190 -6.16 3.61 13.99
N MET A 191 -5.35 2.59 14.23
CA MET A 191 -5.08 2.10 15.58
C MET A 191 -4.30 3.17 16.35
N LYS A 192 -4.74 3.50 17.55
CA LYS A 192 -4.23 4.63 18.32
C LYS A 192 -2.81 4.38 18.84
N ASP A 193 -2.59 3.23 19.47
CA ASP A 193 -1.36 2.90 20.21
C ASP A 193 -1.11 1.38 20.25
N GLU A 194 -0.03 1.00 20.92
CA GLU A 194 0.36 -0.40 21.08
C GLU A 194 -0.75 -1.27 21.68
N ASN A 195 -1.57 -0.73 22.59
CA ASN A 195 -2.65 -1.49 23.21
C ASN A 195 -3.71 -1.90 22.21
N GLU A 196 -4.06 -1.01 21.29
CA GLU A 196 -5.02 -1.32 20.23
C GLU A 196 -4.44 -2.32 19.23
N PHE A 197 -3.19 -2.14 18.80
CA PHE A 197 -2.49 -3.10 17.94
C PHE A 197 -2.44 -4.50 18.61
N GLU A 198 -2.14 -4.56 19.88
CA GLU A 198 -2.11 -5.81 20.64
C GLU A 198 -3.48 -6.46 20.72
N SER A 199 -4.54 -5.68 20.96
CA SER A 199 -5.92 -6.19 21.02
C SER A 199 -6.31 -6.87 19.71
N VAL A 200 -5.94 -6.29 18.57
CA VAL A 200 -6.17 -6.91 17.27
C VAL A 200 -5.37 -8.21 17.14
N ARG A 201 -4.10 -8.20 17.53
CA ARG A 201 -3.24 -9.41 17.44
C ARG A 201 -3.82 -10.57 18.26
N LYS A 202 -4.36 -10.28 19.42
CA LYS A 202 -4.91 -11.33 20.31
C LYS A 202 -6.08 -12.09 19.70
N ILE A 203 -6.92 -11.41 18.92
CA ILE A 203 -8.14 -12.04 18.37
C ILE A 203 -7.95 -12.52 16.93
N SER A 204 -7.01 -11.96 16.20
CA SER A 204 -6.76 -12.35 14.81
C SER A 204 -5.97 -13.64 14.75
N LYS A 205 -6.38 -14.52 13.82
CA LYS A 205 -5.68 -15.79 13.55
C LYS A 205 -4.81 -15.72 12.31
N GLY A 206 -4.91 -14.64 11.54
CA GLY A 206 -4.24 -14.46 10.26
C GLY A 206 -3.09 -13.46 10.32
N TYR A 207 -2.64 -13.08 9.15
CA TYR A 207 -1.61 -12.04 8.99
C TYR A 207 -2.20 -10.66 9.26
N LEU A 208 -1.36 -9.76 9.79
CA LEU A 208 -1.74 -8.40 10.14
C LEU A 208 -0.80 -7.38 9.50
N LEU A 209 -1.41 -6.33 8.96
CA LEU A 209 -0.73 -5.19 8.35
C LEU A 209 -0.87 -3.96 9.26
N ALA A 210 0.24 -3.27 9.53
CA ALA A 210 0.27 -2.01 10.24
C ALA A 210 0.55 -0.86 9.26
N ASN A 211 -0.24 0.21 9.37
CA ASN A 211 -0.04 1.43 8.58
C ASN A 211 0.73 2.46 9.42
N MET A 212 1.94 2.77 9.00
CA MET A 212 2.78 3.79 9.65
C MET A 212 2.81 5.06 8.78
N THR A 213 1.67 5.75 8.71
CA THR A 213 1.55 7.02 8.00
C THR A 213 1.84 8.19 8.92
N GLU A 214 2.61 9.16 8.44
CA GLU A 214 2.90 10.40 9.15
C GLU A 214 1.63 11.28 9.23
N PHE A 215 1.54 12.13 10.24
CA PHE A 215 0.44 13.09 10.45
C PHE A 215 -0.94 12.43 10.63
N GLY A 216 -0.96 11.13 10.95
CA GLY A 216 -2.20 10.39 11.19
C GLY A 216 -2.57 10.29 12.66
N LYS A 217 -3.59 9.48 12.95
CA LYS A 217 -4.10 9.26 14.30
C LYS A 217 -3.29 8.21 15.10
N SER A 218 -2.48 7.41 14.42
CA SER A 218 -1.69 6.36 15.04
C SER A 218 -0.31 6.88 15.47
N LYS A 219 0.16 6.38 16.60
CA LYS A 219 1.56 6.53 16.99
C LYS A 219 2.45 5.80 16.00
N LEU A 220 3.58 6.40 15.63
CA LEU A 220 4.56 5.74 14.77
C LEU A 220 5.39 4.77 15.59
N LEU A 221 5.33 3.50 15.24
CA LEU A 221 6.09 2.42 15.86
C LEU A 221 7.24 2.02 14.95
N ASN A 222 8.37 1.61 15.55
CA ASN A 222 9.50 1.13 14.77
C ASN A 222 9.33 -0.36 14.42
N LYS A 223 10.25 -0.86 13.60
CA LYS A 223 10.26 -2.25 13.14
C LYS A 223 10.21 -3.25 14.29
N LYS A 224 11.05 -3.06 15.31
CA LYS A 224 11.15 -3.99 16.43
C LYS A 224 9.88 -3.99 17.28
N GLU A 225 9.29 -2.84 17.51
CA GLU A 225 8.03 -2.73 18.24
C GLU A 225 6.91 -3.47 17.51
N LEU A 226 6.81 -3.33 16.18
CA LEU A 226 5.82 -4.04 15.38
C LEU A 226 6.07 -5.55 15.33
N GLU A 227 7.33 -5.98 15.27
CA GLU A 227 7.69 -7.39 15.36
C GLU A 227 7.27 -7.99 16.70
N ASN A 228 7.53 -7.29 17.79
CA ASN A 228 7.16 -7.72 19.13
C ASN A 228 5.64 -7.81 19.31
N LEU A 229 4.88 -6.96 18.61
CA LEU A 229 3.42 -7.02 18.60
C LEU A 229 2.86 -8.16 17.73
N GLY A 230 3.71 -8.84 16.97
CA GLY A 230 3.30 -9.95 16.11
C GLY A 230 2.71 -9.55 14.77
N TYR A 231 2.98 -8.33 14.30
CA TYR A 231 2.55 -7.87 12.98
C TYR A 231 3.46 -8.43 11.87
N ASN A 232 2.88 -8.66 10.71
CA ASN A 232 3.54 -9.37 9.61
C ASN A 232 4.01 -8.47 8.49
N LEU A 233 3.37 -7.31 8.34
CA LEU A 233 3.68 -6.37 7.28
C LEU A 233 3.46 -4.95 7.77
N VAL A 234 4.35 -4.04 7.40
CA VAL A 234 4.19 -2.60 7.64
C VAL A 234 4.27 -1.86 6.32
N ILE A 235 3.38 -0.91 6.12
CA ILE A 235 3.43 0.01 4.98
C ILE A 235 3.83 1.41 5.46
N TYR A 236 4.59 2.10 4.59
CA TYR A 236 4.90 3.52 4.72
C TYR A 236 4.31 4.19 3.48
N PRO A 237 2.99 4.46 3.48
CA PRO A 237 2.25 4.66 2.22
C PRO A 237 2.59 5.93 1.47
N VAL A 238 2.92 7.01 2.20
CA VAL A 238 3.03 8.36 1.61
C VAL A 238 4.41 8.98 1.85
N SER A 239 5.28 8.33 2.60
CA SER A 239 6.59 8.88 3.01
C SER A 239 7.41 9.35 1.83
N THR A 240 7.52 8.56 0.77
CA THR A 240 8.33 8.90 -0.41
C THR A 240 7.77 10.12 -1.14
N GLN A 241 6.47 10.21 -1.33
CA GLN A 241 5.83 11.37 -1.96
C GLN A 241 6.01 12.63 -1.12
N ARG A 242 5.81 12.53 0.21
CA ARG A 242 6.00 13.67 1.12
C ARG A 242 7.44 14.18 1.10
N LEU A 243 8.41 13.28 1.12
CA LEU A 243 9.82 13.64 1.01
C LEU A 243 10.13 14.33 -0.31
N ALA A 244 9.67 13.76 -1.42
CA ALA A 244 9.89 14.32 -2.75
C ALA A 244 9.23 15.70 -2.88
N MET A 245 7.96 15.83 -2.51
CA MET A 245 7.21 17.07 -2.68
C MET A 245 7.77 18.22 -1.83
N GLN A 246 8.19 17.96 -0.59
CA GLN A 246 8.81 19.01 0.22
C GLN A 246 10.14 19.47 -0.39
N ASN A 247 10.96 18.53 -0.86
CA ASN A 247 12.23 18.88 -1.50
C ASN A 247 12.04 19.64 -2.82
N VAL A 248 11.06 19.22 -3.62
CA VAL A 248 10.70 19.90 -4.88
C VAL A 248 10.20 21.32 -4.59
N GLU A 249 9.33 21.49 -3.61
CA GLU A 249 8.82 22.82 -3.24
C GLU A 249 9.96 23.74 -2.83
N ASN A 250 10.84 23.29 -1.93
CA ASN A 250 12.00 24.07 -1.48
C ASN A 250 12.92 24.43 -2.65
N GLY A 251 13.17 23.49 -3.53
CA GLY A 251 14.00 23.71 -4.73
C GLY A 251 13.40 24.72 -5.71
N LEU A 252 12.10 24.59 -5.98
CA LEU A 252 11.42 25.53 -6.89
C LEU A 252 11.40 26.97 -6.33
N ARG A 253 11.20 27.12 -5.01
CA ARG A 253 11.26 28.44 -4.37
C ARG A 253 12.68 29.04 -4.49
N SER A 254 13.70 28.22 -4.29
CA SER A 254 15.09 28.67 -4.45
C SER A 254 15.38 29.14 -5.88
N ILE A 255 14.99 28.37 -6.87
CA ILE A 255 15.14 28.74 -8.29
C ILE A 255 14.39 30.03 -8.61
N PHE A 256 13.17 30.16 -8.11
CA PHE A 256 12.33 31.36 -8.34
C PHE A 256 12.98 32.61 -7.76
N ASN A 257 13.47 32.51 -6.52
CA ASN A 257 14.05 33.64 -5.82
C ASN A 257 15.45 34.01 -6.29
N ASP A 258 16.29 33.01 -6.58
CA ASP A 258 17.70 33.20 -6.90
C ASP A 258 17.95 33.32 -8.41
N GLY A 259 17.03 32.86 -9.24
CA GLY A 259 17.17 32.83 -10.70
C GLY A 259 18.12 31.76 -11.22
N HIS A 260 18.57 30.82 -10.39
CA HIS A 260 19.44 29.70 -10.75
C HIS A 260 19.35 28.56 -9.74
N GLN A 261 20.00 27.42 -10.03
CA GLN A 261 19.98 26.20 -9.20
C GLN A 261 21.25 25.97 -8.38
N ASN A 262 22.24 26.84 -8.45
CA ASN A 262 23.59 26.57 -7.90
C ASN A 262 23.59 26.26 -6.40
N ASN A 263 22.64 26.83 -5.65
CA ASN A 263 22.55 26.65 -4.18
C ASN A 263 21.88 25.36 -3.76
N ILE A 264 21.34 24.57 -4.68
CA ILE A 264 20.57 23.37 -4.36
C ILE A 264 21.04 22.11 -5.12
N ILE A 265 22.12 22.20 -5.88
CA ILE A 265 22.66 21.06 -6.64
C ILE A 265 23.03 19.89 -5.73
N ASP A 266 23.56 20.18 -4.55
CA ASP A 266 23.94 19.17 -3.56
C ASP A 266 22.75 18.40 -2.96
N LYS A 267 21.52 18.89 -3.16
CA LYS A 267 20.29 18.24 -2.71
C LYS A 267 19.62 17.42 -3.81
N MET A 268 20.23 17.35 -4.98
CA MET A 268 19.70 16.62 -6.13
C MET A 268 20.38 15.26 -6.30
N GLN A 269 19.62 14.25 -6.75
CA GLN A 269 20.22 13.02 -7.22
C GLN A 269 21.10 13.31 -8.43
N THR A 270 22.33 12.77 -8.44
CA THR A 270 23.24 12.98 -9.57
C THR A 270 22.78 12.19 -10.81
N ARG A 271 23.22 12.63 -11.99
CA ARG A 271 23.00 11.90 -13.25
C ARG A 271 23.61 10.50 -13.17
N LYS A 272 24.80 10.37 -12.61
CA LYS A 272 25.47 9.08 -12.44
C LYS A 272 24.62 8.13 -11.63
N ARG A 273 24.09 8.61 -10.48
CA ARG A 273 23.25 7.80 -9.61
C ARG A 273 21.97 7.35 -10.32
N LEU A 274 21.33 8.25 -11.06
CA LEU A 274 20.15 7.91 -11.85
C LEU A 274 20.45 6.82 -12.87
N TYR A 275 21.56 6.92 -13.59
CA TYR A 275 21.93 5.93 -14.61
C TYR A 275 22.19 4.54 -14.00
N GLU A 276 22.77 4.50 -12.81
CA GLU A 276 22.91 3.25 -12.06
C GLU A 276 21.54 2.65 -11.72
N LEU A 277 20.64 3.48 -11.22
CA LEU A 277 19.29 3.07 -10.79
C LEU A 277 18.44 2.52 -11.94
N VAL A 278 18.49 3.16 -13.11
CA VAL A 278 17.75 2.70 -14.29
C VAL A 278 18.48 1.65 -15.10
N GLU A 279 19.66 1.21 -14.63
CA GLU A 279 20.46 0.16 -15.29
C GLU A 279 20.81 0.52 -16.74
N TYR A 280 21.21 1.76 -16.95
CA TYR A 280 21.48 2.33 -18.28
C TYR A 280 22.38 1.45 -19.15
N GLU A 281 23.43 0.84 -18.55
CA GLU A 281 24.37 -0.02 -19.26
C GLU A 281 23.73 -1.25 -19.90
N LYS A 282 22.61 -1.72 -19.37
CA LYS A 282 21.90 -2.90 -19.90
C LYS A 282 21.13 -2.60 -21.19
N TYR A 283 21.02 -1.33 -21.57
CA TYR A 283 20.32 -0.92 -22.79
C TYR A 283 21.28 -0.61 -23.95
N ASN A 284 22.58 -0.68 -23.74
CA ASN A 284 23.62 -0.42 -24.75
C ASN A 284 23.94 -1.66 -25.59
#